data_6e8bb76e196d4a6539c18c906ecfa1f5
#
_entry.id   6e8bb76e196d4a6539c18c906ecfa1f5
#
_cell.length_a   1.000
_cell.length_b   1.000
_cell.length_c   1.000
_cell.angle_alpha   90.00
_cell.angle_beta   90.00
_cell.angle_gamma   90.00
#
_symmetry.space_group_name_H-M   'P 1'
#
loop_
_entity.id
_entity.type
_entity.pdbx_description
1 polymer ?
#
loop_
_entity_poly.entity_id
_entity_poly.type
_entity_poly.pdbx_seq_one_letter_code
_entity_poly.pdbx_strand_id
1 'polypeptide(L)'
;MASQSGDKPDTDQSLARRQPRQARSREKVELILEATLRILDQAGLEALTTNRIAEAAGISIGTLYQYFGDKLQVLDELAQRESDRLTAELLAVLTAPDALSPDARLRLAVRTLLGAFGGRHRARRIVLEQAIARGRNPLITPGHVSTFLSSAGARDADGQRVTLSPIQAFVLTRSVMGAIGSALSYDEQWLASTAFEDSLFMLVRGFLRECADKPAIAVE
;
A
#
# COMPACT_ATOMS: atom_id res chain seq x y z
N MET A 1 -8.57 48.82 47.38
CA MET A 1 -9.31 48.40 46.19
C MET A 1 -8.33 48.03 45.11
N ALA A 2 -8.05 46.77 44.92
CA ALA A 2 -7.07 46.24 43.96
C ALA A 2 -7.87 45.55 42.85
N SER A 3 -7.73 46.08 41.61
CA SER A 3 -8.25 45.46 40.40
C SER A 3 -7.23 44.48 39.87
N GLN A 4 -7.52 43.20 39.90
CA GLN A 4 -6.77 42.18 39.19
C GLN A 4 -7.28 42.06 37.76
N SER A 5 -6.47 42.46 36.78
CA SER A 5 -6.66 42.15 35.38
C SER A 5 -6.08 40.77 35.13
N GLY A 6 -6.94 39.78 34.89
CA GLY A 6 -6.55 38.44 34.47
C GLY A 6 -6.11 38.46 33.01
N ASP A 7 -4.86 38.13 32.80
CA ASP A 7 -4.27 37.84 31.50
C ASP A 7 -4.76 36.46 31.05
N LYS A 8 -5.57 36.42 29.97
CA LYS A 8 -5.96 35.16 29.31
C LYS A 8 -4.88 34.76 28.31
N PRO A 9 -4.35 33.53 28.39
CA PRO A 9 -3.30 33.11 27.47
C PRO A 9 -3.83 32.97 26.02
N ASP A 10 -3.04 33.53 25.13
CA ASP A 10 -3.21 33.66 23.68
C ASP A 10 -3.09 32.29 22.95
N THR A 11 -3.97 31.35 23.30
CA THR A 11 -3.95 29.97 22.75
C THR A 11 -4.55 29.89 21.33
N ASP A 12 -5.40 30.83 20.97
CA ASP A 12 -6.17 30.80 19.71
C ASP A 12 -5.34 31.27 18.50
N GLN A 13 -4.45 32.23 18.67
CA GLN A 13 -3.58 32.71 17.58
C GLN A 13 -2.49 31.73 17.17
N SER A 14 -2.05 30.81 18.07
CA SER A 14 -1.05 29.81 17.78
C SER A 14 -1.61 28.66 16.92
N LEU A 15 -2.88 28.32 17.10
CA LEU A 15 -3.58 27.28 16.32
C LEU A 15 -3.90 27.79 14.90
N ALA A 16 -4.32 29.05 14.77
CA ALA A 16 -4.61 29.69 13.49
C ALA A 16 -3.36 29.83 12.59
N ARG A 17 -2.18 30.05 13.17
CA ARG A 17 -0.90 30.11 12.43
C ARG A 17 -0.32 28.74 12.06
N ARG A 18 -0.62 27.68 12.80
CA ARG A 18 -0.14 26.30 12.51
C ARG A 18 -0.83 25.69 11.29
N GLN A 19 -2.12 25.90 11.09
CA GLN A 19 -2.88 25.33 9.96
C GLN A 19 -2.35 25.76 8.57
N PRO A 20 -2.09 27.07 8.27
CA PRO A 20 -1.56 27.47 6.97
C PRO A 20 -0.16 26.94 6.68
N ARG A 21 0.69 26.75 7.72
CA ARG A 21 2.04 26.21 7.54
C ARG A 21 2.01 24.72 7.24
N GLN A 22 1.11 23.96 7.88
CA GLN A 22 0.93 22.53 7.61
C GLN A 22 0.31 22.32 6.21
N ALA A 23 -0.63 23.14 5.79
CA ALA A 23 -1.23 23.07 4.46
C ALA A 23 -0.18 23.29 3.37
N ARG A 24 0.64 24.33 3.49
CA ARG A 24 1.75 24.61 2.55
C ARG A 24 2.81 23.50 2.55
N SER A 25 3.09 22.91 3.69
CA SER A 25 4.02 21.78 3.77
C SER A 25 3.49 20.55 3.02
N ARG A 26 2.21 20.21 3.21
CA ARG A 26 1.55 19.11 2.47
C ARG A 26 1.54 19.38 0.97
N GLU A 27 1.21 20.60 0.55
CA GLU A 27 1.22 20.99 -0.86
C GLU A 27 2.59 20.78 -1.51
N LYS A 28 3.70 21.13 -0.82
CA LYS A 28 5.06 20.89 -1.33
C LYS A 28 5.37 19.40 -1.46
N VAL A 29 4.96 18.59 -0.49
CA VAL A 29 5.11 17.12 -0.55
C VAL A 29 4.33 16.57 -1.76
N GLU A 30 3.07 16.98 -1.97
CA GLU A 30 2.29 16.53 -3.14
C GLU A 30 2.97 16.89 -4.46
N LEU A 31 3.48 18.13 -4.62
CA LEU A 31 4.21 18.54 -5.83
C LEU A 31 5.43 17.66 -6.10
N ILE A 32 6.20 17.30 -5.06
CA ILE A 32 7.37 16.40 -5.18
C ILE A 32 6.93 15.01 -5.64
N LEU A 33 5.88 14.46 -5.04
CA LEU A 33 5.39 13.11 -5.35
C LEU A 33 4.80 13.04 -6.76
N GLU A 34 3.99 14.03 -7.17
CA GLU A 34 3.45 14.11 -8.53
C GLU A 34 4.55 14.26 -9.59
N ALA A 35 5.55 15.10 -9.32
CA ALA A 35 6.70 15.25 -10.21
C ALA A 35 7.47 13.94 -10.35
N THR A 36 7.66 13.21 -9.24
CA THR A 36 8.32 11.91 -9.23
C THR A 36 7.55 10.88 -10.07
N LEU A 37 6.24 10.78 -9.90
CA LEU A 37 5.40 9.88 -10.69
C LEU A 37 5.48 10.21 -12.20
N ARG A 38 5.45 11.49 -12.57
CA ARG A 38 5.61 11.90 -13.98
C ARG A 38 6.96 11.48 -14.56
N ILE A 39 8.06 11.65 -13.82
CA ILE A 39 9.39 11.24 -14.27
C ILE A 39 9.44 9.72 -14.44
N LEU A 40 8.93 8.95 -13.49
CA LEU A 40 8.89 7.49 -13.55
C LEU A 40 8.07 7.00 -14.75
N ASP A 41 6.94 7.64 -15.03
CA ASP A 41 6.04 7.26 -16.13
C ASP A 41 6.68 7.54 -17.50
N GLN A 42 7.32 8.71 -17.66
CA GLN A 42 7.90 9.17 -18.91
C GLN A 42 9.28 8.56 -19.19
N ALA A 43 10.14 8.48 -18.18
CA ALA A 43 11.57 8.20 -18.37
C ALA A 43 12.10 7.04 -17.51
N GLY A 44 11.28 6.46 -16.62
CA GLY A 44 11.65 5.32 -15.77
C GLY A 44 12.58 5.69 -14.62
N LEU A 45 13.01 4.66 -13.90
CA LEU A 45 13.77 4.79 -12.65
C LEU A 45 15.16 5.39 -12.83
N GLU A 46 15.84 5.03 -13.92
CA GLU A 46 17.21 5.49 -14.22
C GLU A 46 17.29 7.02 -14.37
N ALA A 47 16.21 7.62 -14.85
CA ALA A 47 16.11 9.07 -14.98
C ALA A 47 15.79 9.81 -13.68
N LEU A 48 15.50 9.11 -12.59
CA LEU A 48 15.06 9.71 -11.33
C LEU A 48 16.26 10.21 -10.51
N THR A 49 16.38 11.54 -10.41
CA THR A 49 17.35 12.23 -9.54
C THR A 49 16.65 13.31 -8.73
N THR A 50 17.20 13.66 -7.56
CA THR A 50 16.64 14.73 -6.70
C THR A 50 16.58 16.07 -7.44
N ASN A 51 17.58 16.40 -8.25
CA ASN A 51 17.60 17.63 -9.06
C ASN A 51 16.44 17.64 -10.05
N ARG A 52 16.25 16.55 -10.79
CA ARG A 52 15.16 16.44 -11.77
C ARG A 52 13.77 16.46 -11.11
N ILE A 53 13.63 15.86 -9.91
CA ILE A 53 12.40 15.94 -9.14
C ILE A 53 12.12 17.40 -8.73
N ALA A 54 13.12 18.12 -8.19
CA ALA A 54 12.96 19.50 -7.76
C ALA A 54 12.58 20.42 -8.94
N GLU A 55 13.27 20.27 -10.08
CA GLU A 55 12.96 20.99 -11.33
C GLU A 55 11.53 20.72 -11.80
N ALA A 56 11.13 19.45 -11.90
CA ALA A 56 9.81 19.06 -12.36
C ALA A 56 8.69 19.46 -11.39
N ALA A 57 8.98 19.58 -10.08
CA ALA A 57 8.07 20.05 -9.05
C ALA A 57 8.01 21.59 -8.96
N GLY A 58 8.87 22.32 -9.69
CA GLY A 58 8.94 23.78 -9.62
C GLY A 58 9.41 24.31 -8.27
N ILE A 59 10.30 23.60 -7.57
CA ILE A 59 10.84 23.98 -6.27
C ILE A 59 12.38 24.00 -6.31
N SER A 60 13.00 24.70 -5.34
CA SER A 60 14.44 24.62 -5.19
C SER A 60 14.89 23.24 -4.65
N ILE A 61 16.10 22.83 -5.00
CA ILE A 61 16.69 21.60 -4.46
C ILE A 61 16.81 21.65 -2.92
N GLY A 62 17.09 22.82 -2.36
CA GLY A 62 17.09 23.03 -0.91
C GLY A 62 15.72 22.81 -0.27
N THR A 63 14.64 23.21 -0.97
CA THR A 63 13.28 22.92 -0.53
C THR A 63 13.00 21.41 -0.54
N LEU A 64 13.44 20.68 -1.56
CA LEU A 64 13.28 19.23 -1.61
C LEU A 64 13.95 18.57 -0.41
N TYR A 65 15.21 18.94 -0.12
CA TYR A 65 15.96 18.37 1.01
C TYR A 65 15.37 18.69 2.40
N GLN A 66 14.49 19.69 2.52
CA GLN A 66 13.73 19.93 3.75
C GLN A 66 12.69 18.86 4.04
N TYR A 67 12.20 18.14 3.00
CA TYR A 67 11.16 17.12 3.13
C TYR A 67 11.69 15.70 2.96
N PHE A 68 12.67 15.51 2.08
CA PHE A 68 13.23 14.21 1.73
C PHE A 68 14.75 14.29 1.65
N GLY A 69 15.44 13.44 2.38
CA GLY A 69 16.91 13.41 2.40
C GLY A 69 17.52 12.92 1.08
N ASP A 70 16.80 12.08 0.35
CA ASP A 70 17.22 11.54 -0.95
C ASP A 70 16.02 11.05 -1.79
N LYS A 71 16.30 10.58 -3.01
CA LYS A 71 15.27 10.04 -3.91
C LYS A 71 14.61 8.76 -3.39
N LEU A 72 15.31 7.99 -2.53
CA LEU A 72 14.78 6.74 -1.99
C LEU A 72 13.68 7.03 -0.96
N GLN A 73 13.82 8.09 -0.15
CA GLN A 73 12.78 8.53 0.76
C GLN A 73 11.52 9.01 0.02
N VAL A 74 11.67 9.66 -1.14
CA VAL A 74 10.55 10.02 -2.00
C VAL A 74 9.84 8.77 -2.53
N LEU A 75 10.61 7.77 -2.99
CA LEU A 75 10.07 6.49 -3.44
C LEU A 75 9.40 5.72 -2.29
N ASP A 76 9.93 5.81 -1.08
CA ASP A 76 9.36 5.16 0.09
C ASP A 76 8.00 5.75 0.48
N GLU A 77 7.86 7.06 0.42
CA GLU A 77 6.57 7.73 0.64
C GLU A 77 5.54 7.36 -0.44
N LEU A 78 5.97 7.32 -1.71
CA LEU A 78 5.11 6.84 -2.81
C LEU A 78 4.71 5.38 -2.61
N ALA A 79 5.65 4.51 -2.25
CA ALA A 79 5.38 3.11 -1.99
C ALA A 79 4.37 2.92 -0.85
N GLN A 80 4.48 3.73 0.21
CA GLN A 80 3.51 3.71 1.31
C GLN A 80 2.11 4.08 0.82
N ARG A 81 1.97 5.14 0.05
CA ARG A 81 0.67 5.59 -0.48
C ARG A 81 0.05 4.58 -1.45
N GLU A 82 0.84 3.99 -2.33
CA GLU A 82 0.37 2.94 -3.24
C GLU A 82 -0.01 1.66 -2.45
N SER A 83 0.71 1.32 -1.39
CA SER A 83 0.37 0.22 -0.48
C SER A 83 -0.97 0.46 0.23
N ASP A 84 -1.17 1.66 0.76
CA ASP A 84 -2.41 2.04 1.45
C ASP A 84 -3.60 1.99 0.48
N ARG A 85 -3.41 2.47 -0.74
CA ARG A 85 -4.41 2.41 -1.79
C ARG A 85 -4.75 0.97 -2.19
N LEU A 86 -3.75 0.15 -2.48
CA LEU A 86 -3.93 -1.26 -2.83
C LEU A 86 -4.64 -2.01 -1.70
N THR A 87 -4.26 -1.73 -0.45
CA THR A 87 -4.92 -2.27 0.73
C THR A 87 -6.39 -1.88 0.79
N ALA A 88 -6.72 -0.60 0.56
CA ALA A 88 -8.10 -0.13 0.55
C ALA A 88 -8.93 -0.79 -0.58
N GLU A 89 -8.36 -0.92 -1.78
CA GLU A 89 -8.99 -1.61 -2.91
C GLU A 89 -9.26 -3.10 -2.59
N LEU A 90 -8.30 -3.80 -1.98
CA LEU A 90 -8.47 -5.19 -1.55
C LEU A 90 -9.53 -5.33 -0.47
N LEU A 91 -9.50 -4.47 0.55
CA LEU A 91 -10.50 -4.49 1.62
C LEU A 91 -11.91 -4.22 1.06
N ALA A 92 -12.04 -3.29 0.13
CA ALA A 92 -13.31 -3.02 -0.53
C ALA A 92 -13.85 -4.25 -1.26
N VAL A 93 -13.00 -5.02 -1.95
CA VAL A 93 -13.38 -6.29 -2.59
C VAL A 93 -13.78 -7.33 -1.55
N LEU A 94 -12.97 -7.50 -0.49
CA LEU A 94 -13.17 -8.54 0.51
C LEU A 94 -14.40 -8.28 1.40
N THR A 95 -14.75 -6.99 1.63
CA THR A 95 -15.88 -6.58 2.48
C THR A 95 -17.14 -6.22 1.70
N ALA A 96 -17.10 -6.27 0.36
CA ALA A 96 -18.28 -5.98 -0.47
C ALA A 96 -19.49 -6.84 -0.06
N PRO A 97 -20.73 -6.31 -0.13
CA PRO A 97 -21.93 -7.10 0.14
C PRO A 97 -22.01 -8.35 -0.73
N ASP A 98 -22.77 -9.36 -0.27
CA ASP A 98 -22.81 -10.73 -0.79
C ASP A 98 -23.41 -10.90 -2.22
N ALA A 99 -23.03 -10.05 -3.18
CA ALA A 99 -23.41 -10.18 -4.57
C ALA A 99 -22.53 -11.19 -5.36
N LEU A 100 -21.38 -11.57 -4.82
CA LEU A 100 -20.43 -12.48 -5.44
C LEU A 100 -20.31 -13.77 -4.62
N SER A 101 -20.16 -14.91 -5.32
CA SER A 101 -19.75 -16.14 -4.65
C SER A 101 -18.36 -15.98 -4.00
N PRO A 102 -18.02 -16.76 -2.95
CA PRO A 102 -16.72 -16.69 -2.30
C PRO A 102 -15.55 -16.84 -3.28
N ASP A 103 -15.64 -17.81 -4.20
CA ASP A 103 -14.62 -18.04 -5.23
C ASP A 103 -14.50 -16.85 -6.21
N ALA A 104 -15.62 -16.25 -6.62
CA ALA A 104 -15.61 -15.09 -7.49
C ALA A 104 -14.98 -13.86 -6.79
N ARG A 105 -15.27 -13.67 -5.51
CA ARG A 105 -14.69 -12.61 -4.67
C ARG A 105 -13.18 -12.81 -4.51
N LEU A 106 -12.75 -14.03 -4.21
CA LEU A 106 -11.33 -14.35 -4.09
C LEU A 106 -10.59 -14.12 -5.41
N ARG A 107 -11.18 -14.55 -6.54
CA ARG A 107 -10.61 -14.33 -7.86
C ARG A 107 -10.50 -12.83 -8.17
N LEU A 108 -11.51 -12.04 -7.80
CA LEU A 108 -11.46 -10.58 -7.94
C LEU A 108 -10.35 -9.97 -7.09
N ALA A 109 -10.14 -10.44 -5.85
CA ALA A 109 -9.04 -9.98 -4.99
C ALA A 109 -7.67 -10.30 -5.61
N VAL A 110 -7.48 -11.50 -6.16
CA VAL A 110 -6.25 -11.87 -6.89
C VAL A 110 -6.03 -10.96 -8.11
N ARG A 111 -7.08 -10.68 -8.90
CA ARG A 111 -7.00 -9.74 -10.04
C ARG A 111 -6.67 -8.33 -9.63
N THR A 112 -7.24 -7.85 -8.52
CA THR A 112 -6.92 -6.52 -7.96
C THR A 112 -5.43 -6.43 -7.61
N LEU A 113 -4.87 -7.47 -6.99
CA LEU A 113 -3.44 -7.55 -6.70
C LEU A 113 -2.59 -7.54 -7.98
N LEU A 114 -2.88 -8.41 -8.92
CA LEU A 114 -2.14 -8.51 -10.18
C LEU A 114 -2.24 -7.22 -10.99
N GLY A 115 -3.41 -6.57 -11.00
CA GLY A 115 -3.65 -5.30 -11.68
C GLY A 115 -2.78 -4.15 -11.18
N ALA A 116 -2.37 -4.17 -9.91
CA ALA A 116 -1.46 -3.16 -9.35
C ALA A 116 -0.06 -3.22 -9.98
N PHE A 117 0.37 -4.41 -10.46
CA PHE A 117 1.69 -4.64 -11.07
C PHE A 117 1.63 -4.73 -12.59
N GLY A 118 0.52 -5.20 -13.17
CA GLY A 118 0.34 -5.40 -14.61
C GLY A 118 -0.39 -4.27 -15.35
N GLY A 119 -0.81 -3.21 -14.66
CA GLY A 119 -1.67 -2.17 -15.21
C GLY A 119 -0.96 -1.10 -16.05
N ARG A 120 -1.77 -0.18 -16.64
CA ARG A 120 -1.31 0.94 -17.48
C ARG A 120 -0.51 2.02 -16.73
N HIS A 121 -0.34 1.91 -15.42
CA HIS A 121 0.34 2.90 -14.58
C HIS A 121 1.79 2.48 -14.32
N ARG A 122 2.65 2.68 -15.31
CA ARG A 122 4.08 2.32 -15.24
C ARG A 122 4.77 2.86 -13.99
N ALA A 123 4.52 4.11 -13.63
CA ALA A 123 5.11 4.73 -12.43
C ALA A 123 4.77 3.97 -11.14
N ARG A 124 3.50 3.57 -10.96
CA ARG A 124 3.06 2.82 -9.78
C ARG A 124 3.71 1.44 -9.70
N ARG A 125 3.76 0.75 -10.84
CA ARG A 125 4.46 -0.53 -10.94
C ARG A 125 5.89 -0.40 -10.47
N ILE A 126 6.65 0.57 -11.02
CA ILE A 126 8.04 0.82 -10.64
C ILE A 126 8.17 1.10 -9.13
N VAL A 127 7.28 1.88 -8.54
CA VAL A 127 7.29 2.19 -7.10
C VAL A 127 7.10 0.93 -6.26
N LEU A 128 6.12 0.08 -6.61
CA LEU A 128 5.84 -1.17 -5.90
C LEU A 128 6.98 -2.19 -6.08
N GLU A 129 7.53 -2.33 -7.29
CA GLU A 129 8.69 -3.17 -7.58
C GLU A 129 9.90 -2.76 -6.74
N GLN A 130 10.17 -1.46 -6.65
CA GLN A 130 11.25 -0.93 -5.82
C GLN A 130 11.02 -1.18 -4.33
N ALA A 131 9.78 -1.13 -3.86
CA ALA A 131 9.44 -1.49 -2.48
C ALA A 131 9.73 -2.97 -2.21
N ILE A 132 9.29 -3.88 -3.09
CA ILE A 132 9.53 -5.32 -2.97
C ILE A 132 11.03 -5.64 -3.03
N ALA A 133 11.77 -5.09 -3.99
CA ALA A 133 13.21 -5.30 -4.14
C ALA A 133 14.01 -4.88 -2.90
N ARG A 134 13.49 -3.92 -2.12
CA ARG A 134 14.07 -3.49 -0.83
C ARG A 134 13.51 -4.25 0.37
N GLY A 135 12.83 -5.36 0.16
CA GLY A 135 12.25 -6.20 1.21
C GLY A 135 11.01 -5.62 1.89
N ARG A 136 10.43 -4.55 1.36
CA ARG A 136 9.15 -4.04 1.82
C ARG A 136 8.01 -4.86 1.19
N ASN A 137 7.00 -5.17 1.98
CA ASN A 137 5.81 -5.80 1.46
C ASN A 137 4.69 -4.77 1.38
N PRO A 138 4.22 -4.42 0.18
CA PRO A 138 3.13 -3.45 0.02
C PRO A 138 1.78 -3.87 0.64
N LEU A 139 1.61 -5.15 1.01
CA LEU A 139 0.43 -5.62 1.75
C LEU A 139 0.64 -5.70 3.27
N ILE A 140 1.88 -5.45 3.73
CA ILE A 140 2.20 -5.40 5.15
C ILE A 140 2.59 -3.97 5.54
N THR A 141 1.76 -3.03 5.23
CA THR A 141 1.64 -1.87 6.11
C THR A 141 1.05 -2.40 7.42
N PRO A 142 1.69 -2.13 8.59
CA PRO A 142 1.29 -2.79 9.82
C PRO A 142 -0.20 -2.62 10.03
N GLY A 143 -0.95 -3.67 9.89
CA GLY A 143 -2.27 -3.76 10.43
C GLY A 143 -3.44 -3.95 9.49
N HIS A 144 -3.43 -3.66 8.18
CA HIS A 144 -4.71 -3.64 7.47
C HIS A 144 -5.18 -5.01 6.93
N VAL A 145 -4.50 -5.61 5.94
CA VAL A 145 -4.97 -6.88 5.37
C VAL A 145 -4.76 -8.04 6.33
N SER A 146 -3.60 -8.13 6.99
CA SER A 146 -3.35 -9.18 7.97
C SER A 146 -4.26 -9.06 9.18
N THR A 147 -4.51 -7.85 9.69
CA THR A 147 -5.48 -7.61 10.77
C THR A 147 -6.89 -7.94 10.32
N PHE A 148 -7.29 -7.57 9.09
CA PHE A 148 -8.58 -7.96 8.54
C PHE A 148 -8.72 -9.48 8.50
N LEU A 149 -7.73 -10.19 7.95
CA LEU A 149 -7.73 -11.64 7.87
C LEU A 149 -7.75 -12.31 9.26
N SER A 150 -7.13 -11.67 10.26
CA SER A 150 -7.10 -12.18 11.64
C SER A 150 -8.31 -11.79 12.49
N SER A 151 -9.02 -10.70 12.19
CA SER A 151 -10.14 -10.20 13.00
C SER A 151 -11.49 -10.40 12.33
N ALA A 152 -11.66 -9.93 11.10
CA ALA A 152 -12.90 -10.04 10.34
C ALA A 152 -13.01 -11.36 9.56
N GLY A 153 -11.85 -11.94 9.20
CA GLY A 153 -11.74 -13.19 8.46
C GLY A 153 -12.02 -13.05 6.96
N ALA A 154 -11.53 -14.02 6.20
CA ALA A 154 -11.94 -14.25 4.82
C ALA A 154 -13.16 -15.19 4.80
N ARG A 155 -13.70 -15.47 3.61
CA ARG A 155 -14.65 -16.56 3.43
C ARG A 155 -13.97 -17.67 2.61
N ASP A 156 -14.19 -18.91 3.01
CA ASP A 156 -13.79 -20.08 2.23
C ASP A 156 -14.72 -20.30 1.02
N ALA A 157 -14.51 -21.41 0.29
CA ALA A 157 -15.32 -21.76 -0.88
C ALA A 157 -16.79 -22.02 -0.55
N ASP A 158 -17.09 -22.43 0.69
CA ASP A 158 -18.42 -22.75 1.18
C ASP A 158 -19.11 -21.52 1.85
N GLY A 159 -18.44 -20.36 1.81
CA GLY A 159 -18.96 -19.11 2.37
C GLY A 159 -18.76 -19.00 3.90
N GLN A 160 -18.13 -19.98 4.54
CA GLN A 160 -17.83 -19.97 5.96
C GLN A 160 -16.76 -18.90 6.26
N ARG A 161 -16.91 -18.22 7.40
CA ARG A 161 -15.90 -17.23 7.82
C ARG A 161 -14.67 -17.98 8.36
N VAL A 162 -13.50 -17.66 7.76
CA VAL A 162 -12.21 -18.18 8.18
C VAL A 162 -11.38 -17.06 8.77
N THR A 163 -11.10 -17.15 10.06
CA THR A 163 -10.22 -16.21 10.76
C THR A 163 -8.82 -16.83 10.83
N LEU A 164 -7.83 -16.13 10.28
CA LEU A 164 -6.44 -16.61 10.27
C LEU A 164 -5.73 -16.17 11.55
N SER A 165 -4.87 -17.04 12.09
CA SER A 165 -3.90 -16.61 13.11
C SER A 165 -2.92 -15.57 12.50
N PRO A 166 -2.24 -14.75 13.32
CA PRO A 166 -1.23 -13.81 12.82
C PRO A 166 -0.15 -14.49 11.95
N ILE A 167 0.28 -15.70 12.33
CA ILE A 167 1.26 -16.49 11.56
C ILE A 167 0.68 -16.94 10.23
N GLN A 168 -0.55 -17.45 10.20
CA GLN A 168 -1.21 -17.87 8.96
C GLN A 168 -1.42 -16.67 8.01
N ALA A 169 -1.87 -15.54 8.54
CA ALA A 169 -2.03 -14.30 7.75
C ALA A 169 -0.66 -13.82 7.19
N PHE A 170 0.40 -13.89 8.01
CA PHE A 170 1.77 -13.57 7.58
C PHE A 170 2.24 -14.51 6.46
N VAL A 171 2.10 -15.83 6.64
CA VAL A 171 2.53 -16.83 5.65
C VAL A 171 1.78 -16.63 4.34
N LEU A 172 0.45 -16.49 4.38
CA LEU A 172 -0.37 -16.29 3.19
C LEU A 172 0.03 -15.03 2.42
N THR A 173 0.10 -13.89 3.11
CA THR A 173 0.43 -12.61 2.46
C THR A 173 1.85 -12.61 1.91
N ARG A 174 2.82 -13.22 2.61
CA ARG A 174 4.20 -13.35 2.13
C ARG A 174 4.33 -14.30 0.94
N SER A 175 3.60 -15.41 0.93
CA SER A 175 3.61 -16.35 -0.19
C SER A 175 3.09 -15.70 -1.48
N VAL A 176 1.96 -15.01 -1.39
CA VAL A 176 1.37 -14.31 -2.55
C VAL A 176 2.30 -13.20 -3.05
N MET A 177 2.80 -12.33 -2.15
CA MET A 177 3.70 -11.25 -2.55
C MET A 177 5.07 -11.74 -3.00
N GLY A 178 5.57 -12.83 -2.42
CA GLY A 178 6.80 -13.48 -2.88
C GLY A 178 6.67 -14.03 -4.29
N ALA A 179 5.55 -14.67 -4.61
CA ALA A 179 5.26 -15.15 -5.96
C ALA A 179 5.20 -14.00 -6.98
N ILE A 180 4.48 -12.91 -6.66
CA ILE A 180 4.40 -11.70 -7.50
C ILE A 180 5.78 -11.06 -7.68
N GLY A 181 6.53 -10.86 -6.58
CA GLY A 181 7.87 -10.27 -6.62
C GLY A 181 8.86 -11.11 -7.42
N SER A 182 8.76 -12.44 -7.33
CA SER A 182 9.58 -13.36 -8.14
C SER A 182 9.19 -13.30 -9.62
N ALA A 183 7.90 -13.23 -9.95
CA ALA A 183 7.44 -13.08 -11.33
C ALA A 183 7.94 -11.77 -11.96
N LEU A 184 7.92 -10.65 -11.24
CA LEU A 184 8.49 -9.37 -11.68
C LEU A 184 9.98 -9.46 -12.05
N SER A 185 10.73 -10.30 -11.34
CA SER A 185 12.18 -10.47 -11.56
C SER A 185 12.52 -11.50 -12.62
N TYR A 186 11.64 -12.49 -12.83
CA TYR A 186 11.90 -13.65 -13.70
C TYR A 186 11.30 -13.46 -15.09
N ASP A 187 10.01 -13.18 -15.16
CA ASP A 187 9.25 -12.93 -16.39
C ASP A 187 7.95 -12.18 -16.05
N GLU A 188 7.95 -10.87 -16.28
CA GLU A 188 6.79 -10.00 -15.97
C GLU A 188 5.53 -10.39 -16.75
N GLN A 189 5.66 -11.10 -17.88
CA GLN A 189 4.52 -11.55 -18.68
C GLN A 189 3.64 -12.54 -17.89
N TRP A 190 4.20 -13.24 -16.90
CA TRP A 190 3.43 -14.12 -16.03
C TRP A 190 2.32 -13.39 -15.29
N LEU A 191 2.57 -12.14 -14.87
CA LEU A 191 1.55 -11.35 -14.14
C LEU A 191 0.29 -11.07 -14.97
N ALA A 192 0.41 -11.09 -16.29
CA ALA A 192 -0.72 -10.93 -17.22
C ALA A 192 -1.34 -12.26 -17.64
N SER A 193 -0.75 -13.40 -17.24
CA SER A 193 -1.20 -14.71 -17.68
C SER A 193 -2.33 -15.25 -16.80
N THR A 194 -3.33 -15.88 -17.43
CA THR A 194 -4.40 -16.58 -16.73
C THR A 194 -3.87 -17.72 -15.86
N ALA A 195 -2.80 -18.39 -16.32
CA ALA A 195 -2.18 -19.48 -15.57
C ALA A 195 -1.61 -19.03 -14.23
N PHE A 196 -1.01 -17.85 -14.16
CA PHE A 196 -0.49 -17.28 -12.92
C PHE A 196 -1.63 -16.82 -12.00
N GLU A 197 -2.66 -16.17 -12.55
CA GLU A 197 -3.88 -15.84 -11.80
C GLU A 197 -4.50 -17.10 -11.17
N ASP A 198 -4.69 -18.17 -11.97
CA ASP A 198 -5.27 -19.42 -11.50
C ASP A 198 -4.41 -20.09 -10.43
N SER A 199 -3.09 -20.05 -10.58
CA SER A 199 -2.15 -20.60 -9.59
C SER A 199 -2.22 -19.86 -8.26
N LEU A 200 -2.26 -18.53 -8.27
CA LEU A 200 -2.45 -17.73 -7.05
C LEU A 200 -3.82 -17.95 -6.43
N PHE A 201 -4.87 -18.03 -7.25
CA PHE A 201 -6.22 -18.35 -6.77
C PHE A 201 -6.26 -19.70 -6.07
N MET A 202 -5.68 -20.76 -6.67
CA MET A 202 -5.61 -22.10 -6.07
C MET A 202 -4.80 -22.10 -4.77
N LEU A 203 -3.67 -21.37 -4.72
CA LEU A 203 -2.86 -21.24 -3.52
C LEU A 203 -3.68 -20.65 -2.36
N VAL A 204 -4.32 -19.51 -2.59
CA VAL A 204 -5.07 -18.80 -1.54
C VAL A 204 -6.30 -19.60 -1.12
N ARG A 205 -7.05 -20.14 -2.09
CA ARG A 205 -8.24 -20.96 -1.84
C ARG A 205 -7.92 -22.21 -1.02
N GLY A 206 -6.87 -22.95 -1.41
CA GLY A 206 -6.42 -24.13 -0.71
C GLY A 206 -5.97 -23.82 0.72
N PHE A 207 -5.21 -22.73 0.90
CA PHE A 207 -4.78 -22.29 2.23
C PHE A 207 -5.95 -21.93 3.13
N LEU A 208 -6.92 -21.17 2.64
CA LEU A 208 -8.11 -20.79 3.41
C LEU A 208 -8.94 -22.02 3.80
N ARG A 209 -9.11 -22.98 2.90
CA ARG A 209 -9.83 -24.23 3.18
C ARG A 209 -9.17 -25.03 4.30
N GLU A 210 -7.87 -25.24 4.23
CA GLU A 210 -7.11 -25.96 5.27
C GLU A 210 -7.15 -25.24 6.63
N CYS A 211 -7.22 -23.90 6.63
CA CYS A 211 -7.37 -23.12 7.85
C CYS A 211 -8.78 -23.18 8.43
N ALA A 212 -9.81 -23.37 7.61
CA ALA A 212 -11.20 -23.54 8.06
C ALA A 212 -11.37 -24.88 8.81
N ASP A 213 -10.74 -25.93 8.26
CA ASP A 213 -10.84 -27.29 8.83
C ASP A 213 -9.99 -27.47 10.10
N LYS A 214 -9.01 -26.60 10.35
CA LYS A 214 -8.12 -26.65 11.52
C LYS A 214 -8.16 -25.31 12.25
N PRO A 215 -8.99 -25.16 13.30
CA PRO A 215 -9.00 -23.93 14.09
C PRO A 215 -7.59 -23.62 14.60
N ALA A 216 -7.25 -22.33 14.64
CA ALA A 216 -5.92 -21.81 14.94
C ALA A 216 -5.27 -22.53 16.12
N ILE A 217 -4.13 -23.16 15.91
CA ILE A 217 -3.27 -23.70 16.98
C ILE A 217 -2.85 -22.46 17.80
N ALA A 218 -3.30 -22.39 19.05
CA ALA A 218 -2.84 -21.37 19.97
C ALA A 218 -1.33 -21.51 20.10
N VAL A 219 -0.61 -20.42 19.80
CA VAL A 219 0.83 -20.35 20.04
C VAL A 219 0.97 -20.13 21.55
N GLU A 220 1.46 -21.13 22.28
CA GLU A 220 1.93 -20.99 23.66
C GLU A 220 3.16 -20.06 23.72
#